data_685e2916769562053f824bb72b59b020
#
_entry.id   685e2916769562053f824bb72b59b020
#
_cell.length_a   1.000
_cell.length_b   1.000
_cell.length_c   1.000
_cell.angle_alpha   90.00
_cell.angle_beta   90.00
_cell.angle_gamma   90.00
#
_symmetry.space_group_name_H-M   'P 1'
#
loop_
_entity.id
_entity.type
_entity.pdbx_description
1 polymer ?
#
loop_
_entity_poly.entity_id
_entity_poly.type
_entity_poly.pdbx_seq_one_letter_code
_entity_poly.pdbx_strand_id
1 'polypeptide(L)'
;AVGLGAVFGFDFPENFRYPYCSASITEFWRRWHISLGAWFRDYLYIPLGGSHVKPVRWIFNIFLVWMATGFWHGAAWNFILWGLMYAVLLLIEKAWLLPYLKKHKIVGHLHVLFFVLIGFVLFDASSVADFWDCIVSMFGGGQIKPVTTESLYYLKSYAGIILTAVIGATPLPVRLYGRLQKKKGLKQTLDIAEILLLVMLLLLCVAFLVDGSFNPFLYFRF
;
A
#
# COMPACT_ATOMS: atom_id res chain seq x y z
N ALA A 1 -12.99 -3.97 -8.50
CA ALA A 1 -12.96 -3.12 -9.69
C ALA A 1 -12.58 -3.91 -10.94
N VAL A 2 -11.44 -4.64 -10.98
CA VAL A 2 -10.97 -5.37 -12.17
C VAL A 2 -11.99 -6.42 -12.63
N GLY A 3 -12.48 -7.28 -11.72
CA GLY A 3 -13.48 -8.30 -12.06
C GLY A 3 -14.80 -7.71 -12.56
N LEU A 4 -15.27 -6.61 -11.96
CA LEU A 4 -16.46 -5.91 -12.41
C LEU A 4 -16.25 -5.27 -13.78
N GLY A 5 -15.08 -4.71 -14.03
CA GLY A 5 -14.71 -4.20 -15.35
C GLY A 5 -14.74 -5.28 -16.42
N ALA A 6 -14.19 -6.46 -16.11
CA ALA A 6 -14.21 -7.61 -17.03
C ALA A 6 -15.64 -8.07 -17.38
N VAL A 7 -16.59 -8.00 -16.43
CA VAL A 7 -18.01 -8.28 -16.71
C VAL A 7 -18.60 -7.31 -17.74
N PHE A 8 -18.15 -6.04 -17.73
CA PHE A 8 -18.56 -5.02 -18.70
C PHE A 8 -17.69 -4.99 -19.96
N GLY A 9 -16.77 -5.93 -20.14
CA GLY A 9 -15.90 -6.02 -21.31
C GLY A 9 -14.68 -5.10 -21.28
N PHE A 10 -14.33 -4.52 -20.10
CA PHE A 10 -13.14 -3.70 -19.94
C PHE A 10 -11.98 -4.54 -19.39
N ASP A 11 -10.82 -4.42 -20.00
CA ASP A 11 -9.58 -5.04 -19.52
C ASP A 11 -8.74 -3.99 -18.78
N PHE A 12 -8.84 -3.99 -17.45
CA PHE A 12 -8.10 -3.07 -16.60
C PHE A 12 -6.74 -3.66 -16.20
N PRO A 13 -5.65 -2.85 -16.26
CA PRO A 13 -4.35 -3.31 -15.84
C PRO A 13 -4.30 -3.57 -14.34
N GLU A 14 -3.47 -4.54 -13.94
CA GLU A 14 -3.18 -4.79 -12.52
C GLU A 14 -2.47 -3.58 -11.90
N ASN A 15 -3.03 -3.06 -10.80
CA ASN A 15 -2.48 -1.89 -10.09
C ASN A 15 -1.75 -2.24 -8.79
N PHE A 16 -2.02 -3.42 -8.21
CA PHE A 16 -1.46 -3.87 -6.94
C PHE A 16 -0.98 -5.31 -7.04
N ARG A 17 0.32 -5.55 -6.77
CA ARG A 17 0.93 -6.88 -6.83
C ARG A 17 1.67 -7.20 -5.55
N TYR A 18 0.94 -7.48 -4.47
CA TYR A 18 1.49 -7.81 -3.15
C TYR A 18 2.57 -6.81 -2.69
N PRO A 19 2.27 -5.51 -2.62
CA PRO A 19 3.27 -4.46 -2.34
C PRO A 19 3.91 -4.62 -0.97
N TYR A 20 3.18 -5.09 0.02
CA TYR A 20 3.69 -5.31 1.39
C TYR A 20 4.71 -6.47 1.48
N CYS A 21 4.86 -7.29 0.43
CA CYS A 21 5.90 -8.30 0.34
C CYS A 21 7.23 -7.76 -0.22
N SER A 22 7.34 -6.45 -0.44
CA SER A 22 8.54 -5.81 -0.98
C SER A 22 9.65 -5.72 0.06
N ALA A 23 10.89 -5.81 -0.38
CA ALA A 23 12.08 -5.68 0.46
C ALA A 23 12.84 -4.35 0.23
N SER A 24 12.25 -3.40 -0.52
CA SER A 24 12.74 -2.04 -0.71
C SER A 24 11.59 -1.12 -1.09
N ILE A 25 11.71 0.17 -0.81
CA ILE A 25 10.75 1.21 -1.24
C ILE A 25 10.67 1.27 -2.77
N THR A 26 11.81 1.09 -3.44
CA THR A 26 11.87 0.99 -4.92
C THR A 26 11.01 -0.17 -5.44
N GLU A 27 11.04 -1.32 -4.78
CA GLU A 27 10.21 -2.48 -5.13
C GLU A 27 8.75 -2.25 -4.77
N PHE A 28 8.47 -1.64 -3.61
CA PHE A 28 7.12 -1.31 -3.16
C PHE A 28 6.37 -0.50 -4.21
N TRP A 29 6.95 0.59 -4.70
CA TRP A 29 6.32 1.46 -5.69
C TRP A 29 6.19 0.83 -7.09
N ARG A 30 6.92 -0.22 -7.40
CA ARG A 30 6.70 -1.04 -8.61
C ARG A 30 5.51 -1.97 -8.50
N ARG A 31 4.99 -2.18 -7.27
CA ARG A 31 3.89 -3.09 -6.95
C ARG A 31 2.65 -2.37 -6.43
N TRP A 32 2.78 -1.09 -6.09
CA TRP A 32 1.73 -0.22 -5.59
C TRP A 32 1.36 0.81 -6.65
N HIS A 33 0.06 0.91 -6.96
CA HIS A 33 -0.51 1.89 -7.91
C HIS A 33 0.26 1.95 -9.23
N ILE A 34 0.42 0.79 -9.87
CA ILE A 34 1.32 0.56 -11.02
C ILE A 34 1.01 1.50 -12.18
N SER A 35 -0.28 1.72 -12.49
CA SER A 35 -0.69 2.59 -13.60
C SER A 35 -0.33 4.05 -13.33
N LEU A 36 -0.52 4.55 -12.11
CA LEU A 36 -0.12 5.91 -11.74
C LEU A 36 1.39 6.08 -11.84
N GLY A 37 2.16 5.13 -11.31
CA GLY A 37 3.62 5.11 -11.42
C GLY A 37 4.10 5.08 -12.87
N ALA A 38 3.45 4.32 -13.74
CA ALA A 38 3.73 4.30 -15.16
C ALA A 38 3.43 5.66 -15.81
N TRP A 39 2.29 6.28 -15.49
CA TRP A 39 1.92 7.58 -16.02
C TRP A 39 2.95 8.66 -15.66
N PHE A 40 3.31 8.81 -14.38
CA PHE A 40 4.33 9.78 -13.95
C PHE A 40 5.71 9.50 -14.55
N ARG A 41 6.07 8.21 -14.73
CA ARG A 41 7.30 7.83 -15.41
C ARG A 41 7.29 8.28 -16.87
N ASP A 42 6.22 7.95 -17.60
CA ASP A 42 6.20 8.11 -19.07
C ASP A 42 5.95 9.55 -19.48
N TYR A 43 5.12 10.28 -18.73
CA TYR A 43 4.72 11.66 -19.07
C TYR A 43 5.49 12.75 -18.33
N LEU A 44 6.19 12.43 -17.24
CA LEU A 44 6.96 13.44 -16.50
C LEU A 44 8.44 13.05 -16.38
N TYR A 45 8.75 11.87 -15.84
CA TYR A 45 10.15 11.51 -15.56
C TYR A 45 11.00 11.34 -16.83
N ILE A 46 10.49 10.59 -17.82
CA ILE A 46 11.21 10.37 -19.10
C ILE A 46 11.38 11.65 -19.89
N PRO A 47 10.35 12.50 -20.11
CA PRO A 47 10.51 13.79 -20.79
C PRO A 47 11.50 14.74 -20.11
N LEU A 48 11.67 14.68 -18.79
CA LEU A 48 12.69 15.44 -18.05
C LEU A 48 14.12 14.90 -18.25
N GLY A 49 14.29 13.82 -19.04
CA GLY A 49 15.56 13.14 -19.30
C GLY A 49 15.80 11.91 -18.44
N GLY A 50 14.87 11.56 -17.54
CA GLY A 50 14.92 10.36 -16.73
C GLY A 50 16.21 10.26 -15.90
N SER A 51 16.88 9.09 -16.00
CA SER A 51 18.20 8.84 -15.39
C SER A 51 19.39 9.14 -16.31
N HIS A 52 19.15 9.55 -17.56
CA HIS A 52 20.19 9.80 -18.57
C HIS A 52 20.68 11.26 -18.58
N VAL A 53 20.69 11.91 -17.40
CA VAL A 53 21.08 13.29 -17.20
C VAL A 53 22.16 13.39 -16.11
N LYS A 54 22.76 14.58 -15.93
CA LYS A 54 23.72 14.82 -14.85
C LYS A 54 23.10 14.54 -13.47
N PRO A 55 23.88 14.08 -12.48
CA PRO A 55 23.37 13.65 -11.16
C PRO A 55 22.46 14.69 -10.48
N VAL A 56 22.84 15.97 -10.51
CA VAL A 56 22.02 17.05 -9.92
C VAL A 56 20.64 17.15 -10.59
N ARG A 57 20.61 17.08 -11.91
CA ARG A 57 19.36 17.10 -12.67
C ARG A 57 18.51 15.85 -12.40
N TRP A 58 19.15 14.71 -12.29
CA TRP A 58 18.47 13.45 -11.93
C TRP A 58 17.81 13.51 -10.55
N ILE A 59 18.51 14.04 -9.54
CA ILE A 59 17.95 14.28 -8.19
C ILE A 59 16.74 15.22 -8.29
N PHE A 60 16.88 16.34 -9.01
CA PHE A 60 15.78 17.27 -9.24
C PHE A 60 14.56 16.57 -9.90
N ASN A 61 14.79 15.76 -10.94
CA ASN A 61 13.72 15.03 -11.61
C ASN A 61 12.95 14.12 -10.64
N ILE A 62 13.65 13.42 -9.72
CA ILE A 62 13.01 12.58 -8.71
C ILE A 62 12.15 13.43 -7.76
N PHE A 63 12.70 14.53 -7.23
CA PHE A 63 11.95 15.41 -6.34
C PHE A 63 10.72 15.99 -7.03
N LEU A 64 10.86 16.45 -8.28
CA LEU A 64 9.74 17.01 -9.02
C LEU A 64 8.63 16.00 -9.28
N VAL A 65 8.98 14.77 -9.69
CA VAL A 65 8.01 13.70 -9.92
C VAL A 65 7.26 13.36 -8.64
N TRP A 66 7.96 13.20 -7.53
CA TRP A 66 7.34 12.82 -6.26
C TRP A 66 6.55 13.97 -5.61
N MET A 67 6.99 15.21 -5.77
CA MET A 67 6.22 16.39 -5.39
C MET A 67 4.92 16.47 -6.19
N ALA A 68 5.00 16.26 -7.52
CA ALA A 68 3.82 16.22 -8.38
C ALA A 68 2.88 15.06 -8.04
N THR A 69 3.42 13.89 -7.66
CA THR A 69 2.62 12.75 -7.19
C THR A 69 1.90 13.10 -5.89
N GLY A 70 2.58 13.77 -4.95
CA GLY A 70 1.94 14.24 -3.71
C GLY A 70 0.84 15.28 -4.01
N PHE A 71 1.12 16.26 -4.84
CA PHE A 71 0.16 17.28 -5.25
C PHE A 71 -1.07 16.70 -5.98
N TRP A 72 -0.88 15.61 -6.73
CA TRP A 72 -1.99 14.89 -7.38
C TRP A 72 -2.98 14.29 -6.37
N HIS A 73 -2.51 13.91 -5.18
CA HIS A 73 -3.37 13.44 -4.08
C HIS A 73 -4.12 14.58 -3.38
N GLY A 74 -3.62 15.81 -3.45
CA GLY A 74 -4.23 17.00 -2.85
C GLY A 74 -3.23 18.14 -2.67
N ALA A 75 -3.74 19.36 -2.57
CA ALA A 75 -2.91 20.57 -2.42
C ALA A 75 -2.44 20.83 -0.97
N ALA A 76 -2.76 19.94 -0.03
CA ALA A 76 -2.36 20.10 1.36
C ALA A 76 -0.90 19.67 1.59
N TRP A 77 -0.26 20.27 2.58
CA TRP A 77 1.16 20.06 2.86
C TRP A 77 1.53 18.62 3.24
N ASN A 78 0.63 17.89 3.91
CA ASN A 78 0.83 16.48 4.24
C ASN A 78 1.08 15.63 2.97
N PHE A 79 0.35 15.83 1.88
CA PHE A 79 0.54 15.10 0.62
C PHE A 79 1.87 15.45 -0.06
N ILE A 80 2.22 16.75 -0.06
CA ILE A 80 3.49 17.19 -0.64
C ILE A 80 4.67 16.62 0.13
N LEU A 81 4.65 16.69 1.47
CA LEU A 81 5.67 16.13 2.34
C LEU A 81 5.76 14.61 2.23
N TRP A 82 4.62 13.93 2.08
CA TRP A 82 4.55 12.50 1.81
C TRP A 82 5.28 12.14 0.51
N GLY A 83 5.03 12.85 -0.58
CA GLY A 83 5.75 12.65 -1.83
C GLY A 83 7.25 12.91 -1.69
N LEU A 84 7.64 14.01 -1.04
CA LEU A 84 9.05 14.35 -0.81
C LEU A 84 9.76 13.33 0.09
N MET A 85 9.09 12.78 1.11
CA MET A 85 9.62 11.69 1.93
C MET A 85 10.01 10.49 1.07
N TYR A 86 9.15 10.06 0.15
CA TYR A 86 9.47 8.96 -0.75
C TYR A 86 10.56 9.31 -1.77
N ALA A 87 10.64 10.55 -2.23
CA ALA A 87 11.76 11.01 -3.06
C ALA A 87 13.10 10.81 -2.33
N VAL A 88 13.18 11.24 -1.07
CA VAL A 88 14.37 11.07 -0.23
C VAL A 88 14.72 9.60 -0.02
N LEU A 89 13.73 8.77 0.35
CA LEU A 89 13.95 7.33 0.58
C LEU A 89 14.46 6.62 -0.68
N LEU A 90 13.90 6.93 -1.86
CA LEU A 90 14.35 6.38 -3.12
C LEU A 90 15.76 6.82 -3.50
N LEU A 91 16.13 8.06 -3.21
CA LEU A 91 17.49 8.55 -3.43
C LEU A 91 18.49 7.84 -2.51
N ILE A 92 18.17 7.67 -1.22
CA ILE A 92 19.00 6.92 -0.26
C ILE A 92 19.16 5.46 -0.70
N GLU A 93 18.06 4.81 -1.09
CA GLU A 93 18.12 3.42 -1.59
C GLU A 93 19.03 3.32 -2.81
N LYS A 94 18.88 4.21 -3.78
CA LYS A 94 19.67 4.18 -5.02
C LYS A 94 21.13 4.55 -4.80
N ALA A 95 21.43 5.44 -3.84
CA ALA A 95 22.79 5.85 -3.55
C ALA A 95 23.64 4.72 -2.96
N TRP A 96 23.12 3.97 -1.99
CA TRP A 96 23.93 2.95 -1.26
C TRP A 96 23.10 1.87 -0.56
N LEU A 97 21.86 2.13 -0.16
CA LEU A 97 21.11 1.22 0.71
C LEU A 97 20.56 0.00 -0.02
N LEU A 98 20.21 0.13 -1.30
CA LEU A 98 19.53 -0.91 -2.07
C LEU A 98 20.32 -2.24 -2.16
N PRO A 99 21.66 -2.28 -2.37
CA PRO A 99 22.44 -3.52 -2.37
C PRO A 99 22.39 -4.22 -1.01
N TYR A 100 22.43 -3.46 0.09
CA TYR A 100 22.33 -3.99 1.45
C TYR A 100 20.97 -4.63 1.72
N LEU A 101 19.86 -3.94 1.38
CA LEU A 101 18.50 -4.45 1.55
C LEU A 101 18.25 -5.72 0.72
N LYS A 102 18.78 -5.77 -0.49
CA LYS A 102 18.68 -6.98 -1.34
C LYS A 102 19.39 -8.20 -0.72
N LYS A 103 20.49 -7.98 -0.01
CA LYS A 103 21.23 -9.03 0.69
C LYS A 103 20.52 -9.46 1.98
N HIS A 104 19.89 -8.50 2.70
CA HIS A 104 19.25 -8.72 3.99
C HIS A 104 17.73 -8.52 3.89
N LYS A 105 17.04 -9.48 3.29
CA LYS A 105 15.60 -9.36 2.96
C LYS A 105 14.70 -9.05 4.16
N ILE A 106 14.99 -9.62 5.34
CA ILE A 106 14.21 -9.34 6.56
C ILE A 106 14.32 -7.86 6.93
N VAL A 107 15.55 -7.32 6.92
CA VAL A 107 15.78 -5.88 7.16
C VAL A 107 15.06 -5.05 6.10
N GLY A 108 15.11 -5.49 4.84
CA GLY A 108 14.38 -4.84 3.75
C GLY A 108 12.87 -4.80 3.98
N HIS A 109 12.25 -5.91 4.40
CA HIS A 109 10.83 -5.93 4.73
C HIS A 109 10.47 -5.01 5.91
N LEU A 110 11.26 -5.04 6.98
CA LEU A 110 11.05 -4.14 8.12
C LEU A 110 11.20 -2.67 7.72
N HIS A 111 12.22 -2.34 6.90
CA HIS A 111 12.41 -1.01 6.33
C HIS A 111 11.18 -0.55 5.53
N VAL A 112 10.67 -1.39 4.63
CA VAL A 112 9.47 -1.06 3.84
C VAL A 112 8.27 -0.86 4.73
N LEU A 113 7.96 -1.82 5.62
CA LEU A 113 6.78 -1.74 6.49
C LEU A 113 6.84 -0.52 7.41
N PHE A 114 8.01 -0.20 7.96
CA PHE A 114 8.19 0.98 8.80
C PHE A 114 7.90 2.28 8.05
N PHE A 115 8.54 2.50 6.89
CA PHE A 115 8.35 3.74 6.16
C PHE A 115 7.00 3.84 5.46
N VAL A 116 6.39 2.73 5.09
CA VAL A 116 5.01 2.72 4.59
C VAL A 116 4.02 3.08 5.68
N LEU A 117 4.22 2.57 6.92
CA LEU A 117 3.40 2.95 8.06
C LEU A 117 3.50 4.45 8.36
N ILE A 118 4.73 4.99 8.45
CA ILE A 118 4.96 6.43 8.63
C ILE A 118 4.34 7.23 7.48
N GLY A 119 4.47 6.73 6.25
CA GLY A 119 3.85 7.34 5.07
C GLY A 119 2.32 7.40 5.16
N PHE A 120 1.66 6.36 5.65
CA PHE A 120 0.21 6.38 5.86
C PHE A 120 -0.21 7.34 6.97
N VAL A 121 0.54 7.40 8.07
CA VAL A 121 0.28 8.38 9.13
C VAL A 121 0.40 9.82 8.60
N LEU A 122 1.44 10.10 7.80
CA LEU A 122 1.61 11.42 7.18
C LEU A 122 0.51 11.73 6.16
N PHE A 123 0.08 10.74 5.39
CA PHE A 123 -0.95 10.89 4.38
C PHE A 123 -2.34 11.19 5.00
N ASP A 124 -2.68 10.51 6.10
CA ASP A 124 -3.99 10.63 6.79
C ASP A 124 -4.06 11.85 7.73
N ALA A 125 -2.92 12.42 8.11
CA ALA A 125 -2.87 13.56 9.01
C ALA A 125 -3.55 14.80 8.42
N SER A 126 -4.37 15.49 9.22
CA SER A 126 -5.05 16.72 8.81
C SER A 126 -4.11 17.95 8.80
N SER A 127 -2.96 17.84 9.47
CA SER A 127 -1.91 18.86 9.49
C SER A 127 -0.54 18.26 9.81
N VAL A 128 0.52 19.03 9.60
CA VAL A 128 1.88 18.63 9.97
C VAL A 128 2.03 18.49 11.50
N ALA A 129 1.33 19.32 12.27
CA ALA A 129 1.32 19.22 13.73
C ALA A 129 0.66 17.90 14.18
N ASP A 130 -0.50 17.58 13.62
CA ASP A 130 -1.25 16.35 13.88
C ASP A 130 -0.41 15.10 13.54
N PHE A 131 0.33 15.13 12.43
CA PHE A 131 1.29 14.08 12.11
C PHE A 131 2.33 13.89 13.22
N TRP A 132 2.95 14.98 13.71
CA TRP A 132 3.96 14.90 14.77
C TRP A 132 3.38 14.40 16.08
N ASP A 133 2.19 14.84 16.47
CA ASP A 133 1.49 14.36 17.65
C ASP A 133 1.21 12.86 17.58
N CYS A 134 0.79 12.38 16.41
CA CYS A 134 0.59 10.97 16.16
C CYS A 134 1.89 10.18 16.26
N ILE A 135 2.99 10.64 15.64
CA ILE A 135 4.31 10.00 15.70
C ILE A 135 4.81 9.96 17.14
N VAL A 136 4.76 11.07 17.87
CA VAL A 136 5.18 11.13 19.27
C VAL A 136 4.39 10.13 20.11
N SER A 137 3.07 10.04 19.91
CA SER A 137 2.19 9.10 20.60
C SER A 137 2.54 7.64 20.28
N MET A 138 2.81 7.31 19.01
CA MET A 138 3.19 5.95 18.58
C MET A 138 4.48 5.46 19.23
N PHE A 139 5.42 6.35 19.54
CA PHE A 139 6.70 6.02 20.19
C PHE A 139 6.69 6.25 21.71
N GLY A 140 5.49 6.35 22.32
CA GLY A 140 5.35 6.46 23.78
C GLY A 140 5.62 7.85 24.33
N GLY A 141 5.65 8.88 23.49
CA GLY A 141 5.66 10.27 23.91
C GLY A 141 4.31 10.72 24.44
N GLY A 142 4.31 11.74 25.29
CA GLY A 142 3.10 12.17 26.00
C GLY A 142 2.74 11.24 27.17
N GLN A 143 1.56 11.39 27.73
CA GLN A 143 1.07 10.58 28.86
C GLN A 143 0.31 9.31 28.43
N ILE A 144 0.48 8.87 27.17
CA ILE A 144 -0.25 7.73 26.62
C ILE A 144 0.48 6.44 26.97
N LYS A 145 -0.21 5.53 27.67
CA LYS A 145 0.33 4.20 27.97
C LYS A 145 0.45 3.40 26.67
N PRO A 146 1.55 2.67 26.43
CA PRO A 146 1.74 1.89 25.19
C PRO A 146 0.66 0.80 24.99
N VAL A 147 0.10 0.29 26.09
CA VAL A 147 -0.96 -0.70 26.08
C VAL A 147 -2.04 -0.25 27.07
N THR A 148 -3.26 -0.09 26.57
CA THR A 148 -4.46 0.20 27.37
C THR A 148 -5.45 -0.93 27.26
N THR A 149 -6.40 -1.02 28.18
CA THR A 149 -7.52 -1.99 28.09
C THR A 149 -8.30 -1.80 26.80
N GLU A 150 -8.45 -0.56 26.36
CA GLU A 150 -9.13 -0.21 25.11
C GLU A 150 -8.36 -0.70 23.88
N SER A 151 -7.04 -0.51 23.83
CA SER A 151 -6.22 -1.01 22.72
C SER A 151 -6.24 -2.53 22.62
N LEU A 152 -6.25 -3.24 23.76
CA LEU A 152 -6.39 -4.70 23.80
C LEU A 152 -7.79 -5.15 23.35
N TYR A 153 -8.83 -4.40 23.73
CA TYR A 153 -10.18 -4.67 23.28
C TYR A 153 -10.29 -4.56 21.74
N TYR A 154 -9.79 -3.48 21.16
CA TYR A 154 -9.80 -3.32 19.69
C TYR A 154 -8.94 -4.37 18.99
N LEU A 155 -7.75 -4.68 19.50
CA LEU A 155 -6.91 -5.71 18.93
C LEU A 155 -7.62 -7.07 18.91
N LYS A 156 -8.31 -7.44 20.00
CA LYS A 156 -9.09 -8.67 20.09
C LYS A 156 -10.29 -8.66 19.13
N SER A 157 -11.02 -7.55 19.10
CA SER A 157 -12.23 -7.41 18.27
C SER A 157 -11.90 -7.47 16.77
N TYR A 158 -10.78 -6.90 16.36
CA TYR A 158 -10.35 -6.90 14.96
C TYR A 158 -9.33 -7.98 14.60
N ALA A 159 -8.97 -8.88 15.54
CA ALA A 159 -7.93 -9.90 15.32
C ALA A 159 -8.19 -10.76 14.08
N GLY A 160 -9.44 -11.18 13.85
CA GLY A 160 -9.83 -11.96 12.68
C GLY A 160 -9.62 -11.21 11.37
N ILE A 161 -10.02 -9.93 11.31
CA ILE A 161 -9.86 -9.07 10.14
C ILE A 161 -8.37 -8.79 9.89
N ILE A 162 -7.61 -8.50 10.94
CA ILE A 162 -6.16 -8.25 10.85
C ILE A 162 -5.44 -9.49 10.30
N LEU A 163 -5.75 -10.67 10.84
CA LEU A 163 -5.16 -11.93 10.38
C LEU A 163 -5.48 -12.21 8.91
N THR A 164 -6.73 -12.03 8.51
CA THR A 164 -7.18 -12.20 7.13
C THR A 164 -6.48 -11.19 6.20
N ALA A 165 -6.35 -9.93 6.63
CA ALA A 165 -5.66 -8.90 5.88
C ALA A 165 -4.16 -9.22 5.70
N VAL A 166 -3.48 -9.68 6.76
CA VAL A 166 -2.06 -10.08 6.70
C VAL A 166 -1.87 -11.26 5.73
N ILE A 167 -2.71 -12.29 5.80
CA ILE A 167 -2.64 -13.44 4.89
C ILE A 167 -2.95 -13.01 3.45
N GLY A 168 -4.01 -12.23 3.25
CA GLY A 168 -4.45 -11.74 1.93
C GLY A 168 -3.46 -10.77 1.29
N ALA A 169 -2.67 -10.04 2.08
CA ALA A 169 -1.59 -9.18 1.58
C ALA A 169 -0.41 -9.96 0.97
N THR A 170 -0.40 -11.29 1.08
CA THR A 170 0.65 -12.17 0.56
C THR A 170 0.15 -13.01 -0.63
N PRO A 171 1.04 -13.55 -1.48
CA PRO A 171 0.66 -14.45 -2.57
C PRO A 171 0.33 -15.88 -2.08
N LEU A 172 0.33 -16.15 -0.75
CA LEU A 172 0.11 -17.48 -0.18
C LEU A 172 -1.24 -18.10 -0.55
N PRO A 173 -2.39 -17.38 -0.42
CA PRO A 173 -3.69 -17.94 -0.76
C PRO A 173 -3.78 -18.39 -2.22
N VAL A 174 -3.34 -17.53 -3.15
CA VAL A 174 -3.38 -17.84 -4.59
C VAL A 174 -2.45 -19.00 -4.93
N ARG A 175 -1.25 -19.06 -4.33
CA ARG A 175 -0.32 -20.17 -4.54
C ARG A 175 -0.85 -21.49 -3.99
N LEU A 176 -1.48 -21.45 -2.81
CA LEU A 176 -2.09 -22.64 -2.19
C LEU A 176 -3.24 -23.14 -3.04
N TYR A 177 -4.16 -22.25 -3.43
CA TYR A 177 -5.28 -22.57 -4.28
C TYR A 177 -4.82 -23.21 -5.61
N GLY A 178 -3.86 -22.61 -6.31
CA GLY A 178 -3.33 -23.16 -7.56
C GLY A 178 -2.62 -24.51 -7.40
N ARG A 179 -2.05 -24.81 -6.20
CA ARG A 179 -1.50 -26.15 -5.90
C ARG A 179 -2.62 -27.18 -5.66
N LEU A 180 -3.66 -26.79 -4.98
CA LEU A 180 -4.80 -27.67 -4.68
C LEU A 180 -5.61 -28.00 -5.94
N GLN A 181 -5.80 -27.04 -6.84
CA GLN A 181 -6.48 -27.27 -8.14
C GLN A 181 -5.77 -28.32 -9.04
N LYS A 182 -4.46 -28.53 -8.85
CA LYS A 182 -3.70 -29.53 -9.61
C LYS A 182 -3.94 -30.97 -9.10
N LYS A 183 -4.56 -31.16 -7.93
CA LYS A 183 -4.85 -32.48 -7.39
C LYS A 183 -6.10 -33.06 -8.08
N LYS A 184 -5.99 -34.27 -8.66
CA LYS A 184 -7.09 -35.00 -9.26
C LYS A 184 -8.24 -35.16 -8.24
N GLY A 185 -9.48 -34.85 -8.65
CA GLY A 185 -10.68 -34.95 -7.84
C GLY A 185 -11.00 -33.74 -6.94
N LEU A 186 -10.03 -32.82 -6.69
CA LEU A 186 -10.27 -31.67 -5.82
C LEU A 186 -10.73 -30.42 -6.60
N LYS A 187 -10.48 -30.38 -7.90
CA LYS A 187 -10.77 -29.21 -8.74
C LYS A 187 -12.25 -28.80 -8.67
N GLN A 188 -13.17 -29.75 -8.92
CA GLN A 188 -14.61 -29.46 -8.94
C GLN A 188 -15.12 -28.96 -7.57
N THR A 189 -14.65 -29.57 -6.49
CA THR A 189 -14.99 -29.13 -5.14
C THR A 189 -14.48 -27.72 -4.85
N LEU A 190 -13.27 -27.39 -5.30
CA LEU A 190 -12.68 -26.07 -5.12
C LEU A 190 -13.41 -25.01 -5.97
N ASP A 191 -13.81 -25.33 -7.20
CA ASP A 191 -14.55 -24.43 -8.06
C ASP A 191 -15.93 -24.09 -7.45
N ILE A 192 -16.61 -25.07 -6.87
CA ILE A 192 -17.88 -24.84 -6.15
C ILE A 192 -17.64 -24.03 -4.88
N ALA A 193 -16.62 -24.37 -4.09
CA ALA A 193 -16.28 -23.65 -2.87
C ALA A 193 -15.91 -22.18 -3.14
N GLU A 194 -15.21 -21.90 -4.24
CA GLU A 194 -14.90 -20.54 -4.69
C GLU A 194 -16.18 -19.74 -4.96
N ILE A 195 -17.13 -20.30 -5.71
CA ILE A 195 -18.39 -19.61 -6.00
C ILE A 195 -19.15 -19.30 -4.70
N LEU A 196 -19.27 -20.29 -3.79
CA LEU A 196 -19.94 -20.09 -2.52
C LEU A 196 -19.24 -19.02 -1.65
N LEU A 197 -17.91 -19.02 -1.62
CA LEU A 197 -17.12 -18.01 -0.90
C LEU A 197 -17.35 -16.62 -1.50
N LEU A 198 -17.34 -16.47 -2.83
CA LEU A 198 -17.57 -15.19 -3.49
C LEU A 198 -18.98 -14.65 -3.21
N VAL A 199 -20.01 -15.49 -3.26
CA VAL A 199 -21.38 -15.11 -2.90
C VAL A 199 -21.45 -14.68 -1.43
N MET A 200 -20.87 -15.46 -0.52
CA MET A 200 -20.83 -15.11 0.89
C MET A 200 -20.11 -13.77 1.13
N LEU A 201 -18.97 -13.54 0.50
CA LEU A 201 -18.25 -12.27 0.61
C LEU A 201 -19.06 -11.11 0.05
N LEU A 202 -19.76 -11.30 -1.07
CA LEU A 202 -20.64 -10.27 -1.63
C LEU A 202 -21.75 -9.90 -0.64
N LEU A 203 -22.42 -10.90 -0.04
CA LEU A 203 -23.48 -10.67 0.95
C LEU A 203 -22.94 -9.94 2.19
N LEU A 204 -21.76 -10.31 2.67
CA LEU A 204 -21.10 -9.61 3.77
C LEU A 204 -20.78 -8.16 3.42
N CYS A 205 -20.21 -7.91 2.24
CA CYS A 205 -19.93 -6.55 1.78
C CYS A 205 -21.21 -5.70 1.69
N VAL A 206 -22.30 -6.27 1.15
CA VAL A 206 -23.60 -5.59 1.09
C VAL A 206 -24.14 -5.30 2.49
N ALA A 207 -24.05 -6.26 3.43
CA ALA A 207 -24.48 -6.08 4.81
C ALA A 207 -23.74 -4.91 5.48
N PHE A 208 -22.41 -4.83 5.34
CA PHE A 208 -21.61 -3.71 5.86
C PHE A 208 -21.94 -2.36 5.20
N LEU A 209 -22.25 -2.35 3.91
CA LEU A 209 -22.66 -1.14 3.21
C LEU A 209 -24.04 -0.64 3.66
N VAL A 210 -24.99 -1.56 3.90
CA VAL A 210 -26.36 -1.23 4.34
C VAL A 210 -26.37 -0.77 5.80
N ASP A 211 -25.51 -1.32 6.66
CA ASP A 211 -25.38 -0.91 8.05
C ASP A 211 -24.99 0.57 8.21
N GLY A 212 -24.39 1.19 7.19
CA GLY A 212 -24.10 2.62 7.14
C GLY A 212 -23.15 3.15 8.23
N SER A 213 -22.68 2.27 9.13
CA SER A 213 -21.79 2.62 10.24
C SER A 213 -20.37 2.92 9.77
N PHE A 214 -20.04 2.54 8.56
CA PHE A 214 -18.70 2.71 7.97
C PHE A 214 -18.80 3.38 6.60
N ASN A 215 -18.22 4.58 6.46
CA ASN A 215 -18.10 5.22 5.15
C ASN A 215 -16.87 4.64 4.41
N PRO A 216 -17.05 3.83 3.35
CA PRO A 216 -15.94 3.18 2.66
C PRO A 216 -15.14 4.14 1.76
N PHE A 217 -15.59 5.38 1.59
CA PHE A 217 -14.91 6.35 0.73
C PHE A 217 -13.83 7.12 1.51
N LEU A 218 -12.61 6.59 1.47
CA LEU A 218 -11.41 7.27 1.97
C LEU A 218 -11.16 8.65 1.33
N TYR A 219 -11.70 8.91 0.15
CA TYR A 219 -11.46 10.13 -0.63
C TYR A 219 -12.49 11.25 -0.42
N PHE A 220 -13.50 11.09 0.44
CA PHE A 220 -14.46 12.17 0.74
C PHE A 220 -13.98 13.16 1.82
N ARG A 221 -12.69 13.21 2.11
CA ARG A 221 -12.09 14.23 2.99
C ARG A 221 -11.40 15.37 2.22
N PHE A 222 -11.73 15.52 0.94
CA PHE A 222 -11.26 16.65 0.13
C PHE A 222 -12.30 17.73 0.01
#